data_9b2b9db1fc0f6e4c98cd087a1855934a
#
_entry.id   9b2b9db1fc0f6e4c98cd087a1855934a
#
_cell.length_a   1.000
_cell.length_b   1.000
_cell.length_c   1.000
_cell.angle_alpha   90.00
_cell.angle_beta   90.00
_cell.angle_gamma   90.00
#
_symmetry.space_group_name_H-M   'P 1'
#
loop_
_entity.id
_entity.type
_entity.pdbx_description
1 polymer ?
#
loop_
_entity_poly.entity_id
_entity_poly.type
_entity_poly.pdbx_seq_one_letter_code
_entity_poly.pdbx_strand_id
1 'polypeptide(L)'
;MRTKMSLLLVVAAGIAAPALAQSPSPQTATNVKQGAYTIEPKHTQVMFGIDHMSFTTYYGRFSDVSGTLMLSPQAPSTSKFEIHVPVSTISTTSKRLNDELRGDQWFDSKKFPEIVFRSIGATVTGQDT
;
A
#
# COMPACT_ATOMS: atom_id res chain seq x y z
N MET A 1 -76.79 9.04 3.15
CA MET A 1 -75.82 8.75 2.10
C MET A 1 -74.39 8.76 2.72
N ARG A 2 -73.78 7.62 2.86
CA ARG A 2 -72.46 7.49 3.45
C ARG A 2 -71.45 7.15 2.31
N THR A 3 -70.65 8.13 1.92
CA THR A 3 -69.64 7.99 0.90
C THR A 3 -68.38 7.31 1.50
N LYS A 4 -68.09 6.09 1.04
CA LYS A 4 -66.87 5.38 1.41
C LYS A 4 -65.70 5.86 0.52
N MET A 5 -64.77 6.55 1.13
CA MET A 5 -63.49 6.97 0.48
C MET A 5 -62.50 5.84 0.61
N SER A 6 -62.21 5.14 -0.50
CA SER A 6 -61.19 4.09 -0.58
C SER A 6 -59.84 4.75 -0.79
N LEU A 7 -58.97 4.61 0.20
CA LEU A 7 -57.55 5.06 0.10
C LEU A 7 -56.73 3.99 -0.63
N LEU A 8 -56.30 4.31 -1.84
CA LEU A 8 -55.40 3.44 -2.61
C LEU A 8 -53.93 3.68 -2.18
N LEU A 9 -53.36 2.72 -1.47
CA LEU A 9 -51.96 2.76 -1.04
C LEU A 9 -51.07 2.21 -2.20
N VAL A 10 -50.38 3.10 -2.90
CA VAL A 10 -49.36 2.70 -3.92
C VAL A 10 -48.04 2.46 -3.20
N VAL A 11 -47.66 1.19 -3.07
CA VAL A 11 -46.35 0.81 -2.59
C VAL A 11 -45.37 0.81 -3.79
N ALA A 12 -44.54 1.82 -3.89
CA ALA A 12 -43.44 1.85 -4.85
C ALA A 12 -42.27 0.99 -4.33
N ALA A 13 -42.16 -0.24 -4.86
CA ALA A 13 -41.00 -1.08 -4.60
C ALA A 13 -39.78 -0.53 -5.37
N GLY A 14 -38.90 0.17 -4.66
CA GLY A 14 -37.60 0.60 -5.19
C GLY A 14 -36.68 -0.61 -5.42
N ILE A 15 -36.40 -0.91 -6.69
CA ILE A 15 -35.36 -1.91 -7.05
C ILE A 15 -34.01 -1.27 -6.82
N ALA A 16 -33.36 -1.59 -5.71
CA ALA A 16 -31.96 -1.27 -5.49
C ALA A 16 -31.11 -2.16 -6.39
N ALA A 17 -30.59 -1.60 -7.48
CA ALA A 17 -29.60 -2.31 -8.30
C ALA A 17 -28.29 -2.48 -7.49
N PRO A 18 -27.69 -3.67 -7.44
CA PRO A 18 -26.40 -3.86 -6.79
C PRO A 18 -25.35 -3.03 -7.57
N ALA A 19 -24.66 -2.12 -6.89
CA ALA A 19 -23.48 -1.46 -7.42
C ALA A 19 -22.41 -2.53 -7.62
N LEU A 20 -22.17 -2.91 -8.87
CA LEU A 20 -21.02 -3.75 -9.24
C LEU A 20 -19.76 -2.93 -8.96
N ALA A 21 -19.06 -3.27 -7.89
CA ALA A 21 -17.71 -2.77 -7.66
C ALA A 21 -16.87 -3.17 -8.87
N GLN A 22 -16.43 -2.21 -9.67
CA GLN A 22 -15.51 -2.46 -10.77
C GLN A 22 -14.17 -2.81 -10.15
N SER A 23 -13.79 -4.07 -10.26
CA SER A 23 -12.41 -4.48 -10.01
C SER A 23 -11.51 -3.70 -10.98
N PRO A 24 -10.36 -3.14 -10.52
CA PRO A 24 -9.41 -2.51 -11.44
C PRO A 24 -9.06 -3.53 -12.52
N SER A 25 -9.10 -3.09 -13.78
CA SER A 25 -8.72 -3.94 -14.91
C SER A 25 -7.31 -4.45 -14.67
N PRO A 26 -7.03 -5.76 -14.83
CA PRO A 26 -5.68 -6.27 -14.74
C PRO A 26 -4.84 -5.56 -15.81
N GLN A 27 -3.88 -4.76 -15.35
CA GLN A 27 -2.87 -4.22 -16.27
C GLN A 27 -2.01 -5.41 -16.70
N THR A 28 -2.20 -5.85 -17.92
CA THR A 28 -1.36 -6.90 -18.49
C THR A 28 0.09 -6.41 -18.51
N ALA A 29 0.99 -7.16 -17.92
CA ALA A 29 2.43 -6.87 -17.83
C ALA A 29 3.08 -6.60 -19.21
N THR A 30 2.43 -7.00 -20.30
CA THR A 30 2.83 -6.78 -21.69
C THR A 30 2.92 -5.30 -22.12
N ASN A 31 2.29 -4.38 -21.38
CA ASN A 31 2.30 -2.94 -21.72
C ASN A 31 3.40 -2.15 -20.98
N VAL A 32 4.13 -2.78 -20.08
CA VAL A 32 5.20 -2.12 -19.34
C VAL A 32 6.50 -2.24 -20.11
N LYS A 33 7.14 -1.10 -20.40
CA LYS A 33 8.39 -1.07 -21.16
C LYS A 33 9.55 -1.54 -20.30
N GLN A 34 10.51 -2.23 -20.92
CA GLN A 34 11.80 -2.48 -20.29
C GLN A 34 12.54 -1.16 -20.06
N GLY A 35 13.19 -1.02 -18.90
CA GLY A 35 14.01 0.16 -18.62
C GLY A 35 14.19 0.47 -17.15
N ALA A 36 14.76 1.64 -16.92
CA ALA A 36 14.96 2.20 -15.59
C ALA A 36 13.75 3.04 -15.18
N TYR A 37 13.24 2.77 -13.98
CA TYR A 37 12.15 3.49 -13.35
C TYR A 37 12.64 4.10 -12.05
N THR A 38 12.15 5.28 -11.72
CA THR A 38 12.41 5.93 -10.44
C THR A 38 11.18 5.78 -9.54
N ILE A 39 11.41 5.44 -8.28
CA ILE A 39 10.35 5.42 -7.26
C ILE A 39 9.93 6.86 -6.98
N GLU A 40 8.63 7.11 -6.98
CA GLU A 40 8.07 8.43 -6.69
C GLU A 40 7.82 8.57 -5.18
N PRO A 41 8.57 9.47 -4.48
CA PRO A 41 8.59 9.47 -3.01
C PRO A 41 7.28 9.91 -2.35
N LYS A 42 6.51 10.80 -3.00
CA LYS A 42 5.30 11.38 -2.40
C LYS A 42 4.15 10.39 -2.26
N HIS A 43 4.13 9.36 -3.11
CA HIS A 43 3.08 8.35 -3.12
C HIS A 43 3.57 6.96 -2.72
N THR A 44 4.86 6.85 -2.36
CA THR A 44 5.45 5.57 -1.96
C THR A 44 5.72 5.56 -0.46
N GLN A 45 5.26 4.53 0.21
CA GLN A 45 5.44 4.33 1.65
C GLN A 45 5.82 2.88 1.92
N VAL A 46 6.63 2.66 2.95
CA VAL A 46 6.84 1.33 3.53
C VAL A 46 6.01 1.23 4.80
N MET A 47 5.06 0.32 4.81
CA MET A 47 4.25 0.03 6.00
C MET A 47 4.80 -1.19 6.72
N PHE A 48 4.74 -1.18 8.04
CA PHE A 48 5.08 -2.32 8.87
C PHE A 48 4.00 -2.59 9.90
N GLY A 49 3.86 -3.84 10.29
CA GLY A 49 3.00 -4.28 11.38
C GLY A 49 3.78 -5.11 12.38
N ILE A 50 3.61 -4.84 13.66
CA ILE A 50 4.22 -5.59 14.76
C ILE A 50 3.10 -6.25 15.56
N ASP A 51 3.18 -7.56 15.71
CA ASP A 51 2.29 -8.27 16.64
C ASP A 51 2.59 -7.80 18.07
N HIS A 52 1.61 -7.19 18.69
CA HIS A 52 1.72 -6.69 20.04
C HIS A 52 1.04 -7.66 21.03
N MET A 53 1.85 -8.50 21.67
CA MET A 53 1.43 -9.45 22.70
C MET A 53 0.32 -10.43 22.23
N SER A 54 0.26 -10.73 20.95
CA SER A 54 -0.78 -11.58 20.32
C SER A 54 -2.22 -11.09 20.50
N PHE A 55 -2.41 -9.83 20.90
CA PHE A 55 -3.74 -9.22 21.03
C PHE A 55 -4.09 -8.32 19.84
N THR A 56 -3.09 -7.65 19.28
CA THR A 56 -3.32 -6.69 18.20
C THR A 56 -2.05 -6.49 17.37
N THR A 57 -2.21 -6.05 16.13
CA THR A 57 -1.10 -5.61 15.29
C THR A 57 -0.95 -4.09 15.40
N TYR A 58 0.21 -3.64 15.82
CA TYR A 58 0.54 -2.22 15.86
C TYR A 58 1.21 -1.81 14.56
N TYR A 59 0.64 -0.83 13.86
CA TYR A 59 1.12 -0.40 12.55
C TYR A 59 1.92 0.88 12.61
N GLY A 60 2.91 0.97 11.72
CA GLY A 60 3.65 2.17 11.44
C GLY A 60 4.05 2.24 9.97
N ARG A 61 4.66 3.35 9.59
CA ARG A 61 5.10 3.58 8.21
C ARG A 61 6.34 4.44 8.16
N PHE A 62 7.04 4.34 7.03
CA PHE A 62 8.04 5.30 6.58
C PHE A 62 7.52 5.98 5.31
N SER A 63 7.77 7.27 5.15
CA SER A 63 7.47 8.05 3.94
C SER A 63 8.75 8.48 3.22
N ASP A 64 8.58 9.22 2.14
CA ASP A 64 9.68 9.74 1.31
C ASP A 64 10.64 8.65 0.80
N VAL A 65 10.08 7.47 0.58
CA VAL A 65 10.80 6.31 0.04
C VAL A 65 11.23 6.61 -1.39
N SER A 66 12.52 6.46 -1.67
CA SER A 66 13.09 6.67 -3.00
C SER A 66 13.78 5.41 -3.51
N GLY A 67 14.21 5.43 -4.76
CA GLY A 67 14.94 4.30 -5.33
C GLY A 67 14.78 4.15 -6.82
N THR A 68 15.30 3.06 -7.34
CA THR A 68 15.26 2.71 -8.76
C THR A 68 14.82 1.26 -8.97
N LEU A 69 14.14 1.03 -10.08
CA LEU A 69 13.77 -0.28 -10.57
C LEU A 69 14.29 -0.44 -12.00
N MET A 70 15.19 -1.41 -12.22
CA MET A 70 15.54 -1.88 -13.56
C MET A 70 14.59 -3.02 -13.92
N LEU A 71 13.60 -2.73 -14.75
CA LEU A 71 12.53 -3.67 -15.08
C LEU A 71 12.81 -4.36 -16.42
N SER A 72 12.71 -5.69 -16.42
CA SER A 72 12.78 -6.55 -17.61
C SER A 72 11.51 -7.39 -17.71
N PRO A 73 10.45 -6.92 -18.38
CA PRO A 73 9.17 -7.64 -18.44
C PRO A 73 9.27 -9.01 -19.12
N GLN A 74 10.16 -9.17 -20.12
CA GLN A 74 10.38 -10.44 -20.81
C GLN A 74 11.25 -11.43 -20.03
N ALA A 75 12.02 -10.94 -19.05
CA ALA A 75 12.85 -11.74 -18.17
C ALA A 75 12.77 -11.20 -16.73
N PRO A 76 11.61 -11.32 -16.05
CA PRO A 76 11.38 -10.70 -14.75
C PRO A 76 12.42 -11.04 -13.69
N SER A 77 12.98 -12.26 -13.75
CA SER A 77 14.05 -12.71 -12.83
C SER A 77 15.34 -11.89 -12.93
N THR A 78 15.55 -11.14 -14.02
CA THR A 78 16.70 -10.24 -14.18
C THR A 78 16.43 -8.82 -13.69
N SER A 79 15.20 -8.51 -13.34
CA SER A 79 14.84 -7.21 -12.76
C SER A 79 15.56 -6.99 -11.44
N LYS A 80 15.94 -5.75 -11.19
CA LYS A 80 16.66 -5.35 -9.96
C LYS A 80 16.06 -4.07 -9.42
N PHE A 81 15.99 -3.95 -8.11
CA PHE A 81 15.60 -2.71 -7.48
C PHE A 81 16.47 -2.39 -6.27
N GLU A 82 16.62 -1.11 -6.04
CA GLU A 82 17.26 -0.53 -4.87
C GLU A 82 16.31 0.50 -4.27
N ILE A 83 16.00 0.35 -2.99
CA ILE A 83 15.06 1.19 -2.26
C ILE A 83 15.78 1.84 -1.09
N HIS A 84 15.58 3.14 -0.91
CA HIS A 84 16.09 3.96 0.17
C HIS A 84 14.92 4.43 1.02
N VAL A 85 14.95 4.11 2.31
CA VAL A 85 13.92 4.44 3.28
C VAL A 85 14.51 5.36 4.34
N PRO A 86 14.18 6.67 4.36
CA PRO A 86 14.69 7.59 5.37
C PRO A 86 14.13 7.24 6.75
N VAL A 87 14.99 6.89 7.71
CA VAL A 87 14.59 6.47 9.06
C VAL A 87 13.90 7.58 9.82
N SER A 88 14.26 8.84 9.57
CA SER A 88 13.65 10.02 10.20
C SER A 88 12.14 10.15 9.92
N THR A 89 11.65 9.53 8.85
CA THR A 89 10.24 9.60 8.43
C THR A 89 9.32 8.62 9.13
N ILE A 90 9.86 7.79 10.05
CA ILE A 90 9.05 6.83 10.81
C ILE A 90 7.88 7.53 11.51
N SER A 91 6.69 6.98 11.31
CA SER A 91 5.44 7.51 11.83
C SER A 91 4.52 6.39 12.30
N THR A 92 4.08 6.52 13.53
CA THR A 92 3.07 5.68 14.17
C THR A 92 1.92 6.56 14.67
N THR A 93 0.95 6.00 15.37
CA THR A 93 -0.13 6.77 16.01
C THR A 93 0.36 7.55 17.25
N SER A 94 1.60 7.34 17.71
CA SER A 94 2.17 7.97 18.90
C SER A 94 3.43 8.78 18.56
N LYS A 95 3.34 10.10 18.73
CA LYS A 95 4.52 10.97 18.55
C LYS A 95 5.68 10.59 19.48
N ARG A 96 5.38 10.26 20.74
CA ARG A 96 6.40 9.83 21.71
C ARG A 96 7.13 8.57 21.22
N LEU A 97 6.39 7.58 20.71
CA LEU A 97 6.99 6.36 20.18
C LEU A 97 7.83 6.66 18.92
N ASN A 98 7.40 7.58 18.07
CA ASN A 98 8.19 7.98 16.89
C ASN A 98 9.55 8.56 17.31
N ASP A 99 9.57 9.41 18.36
CA ASP A 99 10.80 10.00 18.86
C ASP A 99 11.72 8.94 19.49
N GLU A 100 11.14 7.98 20.25
CA GLU A 100 11.85 6.85 20.82
C GLU A 100 12.45 5.93 19.75
N LEU A 101 11.68 5.58 18.73
CA LEU A 101 12.14 4.73 17.63
C LEU A 101 13.29 5.35 16.82
N ARG A 102 13.36 6.69 16.73
CA ARG A 102 14.50 7.38 16.09
C ARG A 102 15.75 7.40 16.96
N GLY A 103 15.62 7.12 18.25
CA GLY A 103 16.72 7.16 19.22
C GLY A 103 17.73 6.01 19.06
N ASP A 104 18.83 6.13 19.81
CA ASP A 104 19.98 5.23 19.78
C ASP A 104 19.70 3.81 20.29
N GLN A 105 18.64 3.62 21.05
CA GLN A 105 18.21 2.30 21.53
C GLN A 105 17.44 1.50 20.48
N TRP A 106 17.08 2.14 19.34
CA TRP A 106 16.28 1.55 18.27
C TRP A 106 16.97 1.74 16.92
N PHE A 107 16.44 2.60 16.07
CA PHE A 107 16.98 2.78 14.72
C PHE A 107 18.22 3.68 14.66
N ASP A 108 18.49 4.47 15.70
CA ASP A 108 19.60 5.43 15.75
C ASP A 108 19.72 6.27 14.47
N SER A 109 18.66 7.00 14.16
CA SER A 109 18.49 7.71 12.88
C SER A 109 19.58 8.75 12.60
N LYS A 110 20.32 9.18 13.64
CA LYS A 110 21.47 10.09 13.49
C LYS A 110 22.70 9.38 12.93
N LYS A 111 22.90 8.14 13.33
CA LYS A 111 24.03 7.31 12.89
C LYS A 111 23.69 6.50 11.64
N PHE A 112 22.45 6.05 11.54
CA PHE A 112 21.94 5.25 10.42
C PHE A 112 20.71 5.96 9.82
N PRO A 113 20.92 6.99 8.97
CA PRO A 113 19.85 7.84 8.45
C PRO A 113 18.92 7.12 7.45
N GLU A 114 19.38 6.02 6.86
CA GLU A 114 18.65 5.28 5.83
C GLU A 114 18.68 3.78 6.08
N ILE A 115 17.55 3.13 5.74
CA ILE A 115 17.50 1.69 5.48
C ILE A 115 17.59 1.51 3.98
N VAL A 116 18.54 0.69 3.51
CA VAL A 116 18.71 0.42 2.10
C VAL A 116 18.39 -1.04 1.81
N PHE A 117 17.48 -1.25 0.88
CA PHE A 117 17.14 -2.57 0.36
C PHE A 117 17.64 -2.70 -1.08
N ARG A 118 18.41 -3.77 -1.36
CA ARG A 118 18.85 -4.13 -2.72
C ARG A 118 18.41 -5.55 -3.03
N SER A 119 17.69 -5.72 -4.14
CA SER A 119 17.33 -7.07 -4.59
C SER A 119 18.60 -7.82 -5.04
N ILE A 120 18.69 -9.08 -4.64
CA ILE A 120 19.75 -10.01 -5.11
C ILE A 120 19.25 -10.91 -6.24
N GLY A 121 17.94 -11.00 -6.42
CA GLY A 121 17.26 -11.76 -7.46
C GLY A 121 15.75 -11.56 -7.38
N ALA A 122 15.05 -12.03 -8.39
CA ALA A 122 13.58 -12.07 -8.42
C ALA A 122 13.12 -13.45 -8.91
N THR A 123 12.06 -13.97 -8.35
CA THR A 123 11.44 -15.23 -8.77
C THR A 123 9.99 -14.97 -9.13
N VAL A 124 9.58 -15.41 -10.31
CA VAL A 124 8.19 -15.36 -10.74
C VAL A 124 7.44 -16.50 -10.05
N THR A 125 6.44 -16.17 -9.25
CA THR A 125 5.65 -17.17 -8.48
C THR A 125 4.22 -17.34 -9.00
N GLY A 126 3.79 -16.45 -9.92
CA GLY A 126 2.45 -16.48 -10.52
C GLY A 126 2.33 -15.52 -11.69
N GLN A 127 1.15 -15.42 -12.27
CA GLN A 127 0.91 -14.53 -13.41
C GLN A 127 0.89 -13.03 -13.01
N ASP A 128 0.56 -12.73 -11.76
CA ASP A 128 0.39 -11.38 -11.23
C ASP A 128 1.28 -11.10 -10.00
N THR A 129 2.30 -11.93 -9.75
CA THR A 129 3.23 -11.80 -8.62
C THR A 129 4.69 -11.96 -9.04
#